data_2bae43bd3a22463d4cff13556f4ad058
#
_entry.id   2bae43bd3a22463d4cff13556f4ad058
#
_cell.length_a   1.000
_cell.length_b   1.000
_cell.length_c   1.000
_cell.angle_alpha   90.00
_cell.angle_beta   90.00
_cell.angle_gamma   90.00
#
_symmetry.space_group_name_H-M   'P 1'
#
loop_
_entity.id
_entity.type
_entity.pdbx_description
1 polymer ?
#
loop_
_entity_poly.entity_id
_entity_poly.type
_entity_poly.pdbx_seq_one_letter_code
_entity_poly.pdbx_strand_id
1 'polypeptide(L)'
;MTKNNMNRRAFMARSSSAAVAAVTATAMPAFAAARQPVEPMAVLTANASFDPVRPEMGRLITQAAKGIGWDIKLEAEDYNLGINKVFKEQDFDMFIVRWTGRANRIDPETFISMQHHKDGAYNKWGYNDERINKLAEQQQVAMIAEERQALVHEAQAILHEDAVRSPIVYPSMTNAYREDRLGNVVPMLGEGIGSFWTDINMTVKKGDGYVRTGQTSALKNLNPVAATDSNEFKELRMIYDRLAQVDPTGKVVPWAATSIDIVDDTTVDIVLRDGMKWHDGNAVTVDDVIFSFDYCKKWNAPFFISSLEKFETVTKTGANSLRIKLSAPHAPLMINFFCSFFILPQHIWKDIPEKAGVDDVLNFANENPIGSGPFKFDYWDRGKELKVSANTDHFSPPKCAGIIRITYGSHDAMAAAIEVGECDRTRYILKPALVQDLNKISGVVGAGYASHGFYDLGYNVRRGPLADASFRKAMDMIIPRDVIRDVIMSGFAENGGSVIAPANKFWHNSSVVSRTANVKKARDVLAAAGYTWNSEGKLLYPS
;
A
#
# COMPACT_ATOMS: atom_id res chain seq x y z
N MET A 1 -65.51 -5.20 5.59
CA MET A 1 -66.62 -5.13 4.63
C MET A 1 -66.03 -5.46 3.27
N THR A 2 -66.40 -6.60 2.86
CA THR A 2 -66.94 -7.23 1.64
C THR A 2 -65.88 -7.40 0.54
N LYS A 3 -65.37 -8.60 0.35
CA LYS A 3 -65.88 -9.87 -0.26
C LYS A 3 -66.40 -9.64 -1.71
N ASN A 4 -65.77 -10.28 -2.72
CA ASN A 4 -66.20 -11.51 -3.39
C ASN A 4 -65.32 -11.77 -4.60
N ASN A 5 -64.66 -12.86 -4.75
CA ASN A 5 -65.01 -14.27 -4.98
C ASN A 5 -65.51 -14.60 -6.40
N MET A 6 -64.73 -15.51 -7.01
CA MET A 6 -65.13 -16.65 -7.87
C MET A 6 -65.68 -16.36 -9.29
N ASN A 7 -65.23 -17.05 -10.35
CA ASN A 7 -65.60 -18.44 -10.56
C ASN A 7 -64.80 -19.14 -11.66
N ARG A 8 -64.64 -20.42 -11.43
CA ARG A 8 -64.11 -21.50 -12.30
C ARG A 8 -65.22 -22.07 -13.20
N ARG A 9 -64.77 -22.80 -14.26
CA ARG A 9 -65.47 -23.85 -15.06
C ARG A 9 -66.22 -23.34 -16.30
N ALA A 10 -66.23 -24.03 -17.41
CA ALA A 10 -66.15 -25.46 -17.81
C ALA A 10 -65.82 -25.53 -19.33
N PHE A 11 -64.99 -26.45 -19.78
CA PHE A 11 -65.31 -27.81 -20.24
C PHE A 11 -66.20 -27.90 -21.53
N MET A 12 -65.66 -28.43 -22.57
CA MET A 12 -66.06 -29.57 -23.37
C MET A 12 -65.59 -29.51 -24.82
N ALA A 13 -65.03 -30.60 -25.18
CA ALA A 13 -64.56 -31.15 -26.41
C ALA A 13 -65.51 -31.03 -27.61
N ARG A 14 -64.95 -30.96 -28.80
CA ARG A 14 -65.44 -31.67 -30.01
C ARG A 14 -64.26 -32.15 -30.83
N SER A 15 -64.25 -33.45 -30.98
CA SER A 15 -63.42 -34.22 -31.93
C SER A 15 -63.95 -34.05 -33.33
N SER A 16 -63.08 -33.86 -34.33
CA SER A 16 -63.28 -34.43 -35.67
C SER A 16 -62.01 -34.34 -36.52
N SER A 17 -61.53 -35.54 -36.86
CA SER A 17 -61.00 -36.00 -38.17
C SER A 17 -59.71 -35.44 -38.71
N ALA A 18 -58.77 -36.36 -38.84
CA ALA A 18 -57.51 -36.35 -39.48
C ALA A 18 -57.53 -35.83 -40.95
N ALA A 19 -56.49 -35.03 -41.25
CA ALA A 19 -55.88 -35.00 -42.57
C ALA A 19 -54.37 -34.90 -42.34
N VAL A 20 -53.65 -35.98 -42.58
CA VAL A 20 -52.19 -36.05 -42.59
C VAL A 20 -51.71 -35.32 -43.85
N ALA A 21 -51.32 -34.05 -43.71
CA ALA A 21 -50.45 -33.40 -44.67
C ALA A 21 -49.03 -33.52 -44.19
N ALA A 22 -48.23 -34.36 -44.87
CA ALA A 22 -46.78 -34.42 -44.67
C ALA A 22 -46.18 -33.06 -45.13
N VAL A 23 -45.97 -32.16 -44.18
CA VAL A 23 -45.13 -30.99 -44.40
C VAL A 23 -43.69 -31.46 -44.20
N THR A 24 -42.96 -31.59 -45.30
CA THR A 24 -41.52 -31.63 -45.29
C THR A 24 -41.01 -30.35 -44.66
N ALA A 25 -40.64 -30.44 -43.37
CA ALA A 25 -39.93 -29.35 -42.67
C ALA A 25 -38.54 -29.26 -43.34
N THR A 26 -38.40 -28.38 -44.32
CA THR A 26 -37.09 -27.88 -44.67
C THR A 26 -36.53 -27.22 -43.44
N ALA A 27 -35.55 -27.85 -42.77
CA ALA A 27 -34.78 -27.24 -41.72
C ALA A 27 -34.17 -25.96 -42.25
N MET A 28 -34.75 -24.82 -41.84
CA MET A 28 -34.07 -23.56 -42.04
C MET A 28 -32.73 -23.67 -41.32
N PRO A 29 -31.61 -23.31 -41.94
CA PRO A 29 -30.36 -23.22 -41.23
C PRO A 29 -30.58 -22.25 -40.09
N ALA A 30 -30.34 -22.71 -38.86
CA ALA A 30 -30.30 -21.82 -37.71
C ALA A 30 -29.23 -20.77 -38.03
N PHE A 31 -29.67 -19.57 -38.34
CA PHE A 31 -28.77 -18.42 -38.41
C PHE A 31 -28.13 -18.35 -37.03
N ALA A 32 -26.88 -18.75 -36.89
CA ALA A 32 -26.09 -18.51 -35.71
C ALA A 32 -26.16 -16.99 -35.47
N ALA A 33 -26.68 -16.59 -34.31
CA ALA A 33 -26.80 -15.18 -33.97
C ALA A 33 -25.44 -14.51 -34.21
N ALA A 34 -25.41 -13.42 -34.95
CA ALA A 34 -24.16 -12.73 -35.23
C ALA A 34 -23.50 -12.36 -33.88
N ARG A 35 -22.25 -12.77 -33.70
CA ARG A 35 -21.50 -12.46 -32.46
C ARG A 35 -21.42 -10.94 -32.28
N GLN A 36 -21.64 -10.50 -31.06
CA GLN A 36 -21.61 -9.07 -30.74
C GLN A 36 -20.17 -8.59 -30.60
N PRO A 37 -19.84 -7.39 -31.10
CA PRO A 37 -18.57 -6.75 -30.80
C PRO A 37 -18.41 -6.50 -29.30
N VAL A 38 -17.18 -6.69 -28.80
CA VAL A 38 -16.86 -6.29 -27.43
C VAL A 38 -16.93 -4.76 -27.36
N GLU A 39 -17.72 -4.26 -26.43
CA GLU A 39 -17.94 -2.82 -26.25
C GLU A 39 -16.66 -2.08 -25.88
N PRO A 40 -16.50 -0.83 -26.32
CA PRO A 40 -15.44 0.04 -25.83
C PRO A 40 -15.59 0.33 -24.34
N MET A 41 -14.45 0.30 -23.62
CA MET A 41 -14.38 0.61 -22.19
C MET A 41 -13.35 1.70 -21.92
N ALA A 42 -13.31 2.20 -20.67
CA ALA A 42 -12.40 3.25 -20.25
C ALA A 42 -11.31 2.74 -19.29
N VAL A 43 -10.09 3.26 -19.48
CA VAL A 43 -9.04 3.25 -18.46
C VAL A 43 -9.02 4.61 -17.78
N LEU A 44 -9.45 4.65 -16.54
CA LEU A 44 -9.38 5.83 -15.70
C LEU A 44 -7.99 5.99 -15.09
N THR A 45 -7.46 7.21 -15.05
CA THR A 45 -6.21 7.56 -14.38
C THR A 45 -6.33 8.89 -13.65
N ALA A 46 -5.40 9.16 -12.71
CA ALA A 46 -5.17 10.53 -12.26
C ALA A 46 -4.57 11.36 -13.40
N ASN A 47 -4.86 12.66 -13.42
CA ASN A 47 -4.31 13.59 -14.40
C ASN A 47 -2.80 13.82 -14.20
N ALA A 48 -2.14 14.38 -15.22
CA ALA A 48 -0.68 14.59 -15.21
C ALA A 48 -0.19 15.62 -14.18
N SER A 49 -1.04 16.52 -13.71
CA SER A 49 -0.68 17.47 -12.65
C SER A 49 -0.50 16.80 -11.28
N PHE A 50 -1.22 15.70 -11.05
CA PHE A 50 -1.08 14.90 -9.83
C PHE A 50 0.02 13.82 -9.97
N ASP A 51 -0.01 13.06 -11.07
CA ASP A 51 0.96 11.99 -11.34
C ASP A 51 1.19 11.89 -12.86
N PRO A 52 2.27 12.45 -13.40
CA PRO A 52 2.50 12.49 -14.85
C PRO A 52 2.73 11.12 -15.48
N VAL A 53 3.07 10.11 -14.67
CA VAL A 53 3.39 8.75 -15.13
C VAL A 53 2.14 7.97 -15.53
N ARG A 54 1.03 8.11 -14.77
CA ARG A 54 -0.18 7.30 -14.98
C ARG A 54 -0.86 7.54 -16.34
N PRO A 55 -1.07 8.79 -16.81
CA PRO A 55 -1.66 9.00 -18.13
C PRO A 55 -0.82 8.41 -19.26
N GLU A 56 0.51 8.46 -19.15
CA GLU A 56 1.40 7.86 -20.14
C GLU A 56 1.33 6.33 -20.14
N MET A 57 1.25 5.71 -18.97
CA MET A 57 0.98 4.27 -18.85
C MET A 57 -0.37 3.92 -19.52
N GLY A 58 -1.42 4.69 -19.21
CA GLY A 58 -2.76 4.52 -19.82
C GLY A 58 -2.72 4.65 -21.32
N ARG A 59 -2.04 5.64 -21.87
CA ARG A 59 -1.87 5.84 -23.31
C ARG A 59 -1.20 4.64 -23.99
N LEU A 60 -0.15 4.10 -23.41
CA LEU A 60 0.52 2.91 -23.96
C LEU A 60 -0.35 1.67 -23.90
N ILE A 61 -1.09 1.47 -22.81
CA ILE A 61 -2.00 0.32 -22.65
C ILE A 61 -3.16 0.42 -23.65
N THR A 62 -3.79 1.59 -23.80
CA THR A 62 -4.88 1.78 -24.78
C THR A 62 -4.41 1.58 -26.22
N GLN A 63 -3.18 2.00 -26.53
CA GLN A 63 -2.58 1.74 -27.84
C GLN A 63 -2.33 0.23 -28.06
N ALA A 64 -1.82 -0.48 -27.04
CA ALA A 64 -1.56 -1.92 -27.13
C ALA A 64 -2.84 -2.74 -27.27
N ALA A 65 -3.96 -2.32 -26.67
CA ALA A 65 -5.25 -3.00 -26.77
C ALA A 65 -5.79 -3.07 -28.20
N LYS A 66 -5.46 -2.11 -29.07
CA LYS A 66 -5.79 -2.16 -30.50
C LYS A 66 -5.20 -3.40 -31.18
N GLY A 67 -4.06 -3.89 -30.69
CA GLY A 67 -3.44 -5.11 -31.20
C GLY A 67 -4.28 -6.39 -31.01
N ILE A 68 -5.13 -6.43 -29.99
CA ILE A 68 -6.10 -7.49 -29.78
C ILE A 68 -7.49 -7.18 -30.36
N GLY A 69 -7.64 -6.05 -31.05
CA GLY A 69 -8.90 -5.64 -31.68
C GLY A 69 -9.90 -5.00 -30.73
N TRP A 70 -9.45 -4.45 -29.61
CA TRP A 70 -10.30 -3.80 -28.62
C TRP A 70 -10.01 -2.31 -28.49
N ASP A 71 -11.06 -1.49 -28.54
CA ASP A 71 -10.97 -0.05 -28.36
C ASP A 71 -11.17 0.31 -26.89
N ILE A 72 -10.17 0.98 -26.32
CA ILE A 72 -10.20 1.50 -24.95
C ILE A 72 -10.01 3.02 -25.00
N LYS A 73 -10.79 3.76 -24.20
CA LYS A 73 -10.63 5.19 -23.99
C LYS A 73 -9.75 5.44 -22.78
N LEU A 74 -8.87 6.43 -22.87
CA LEU A 74 -8.13 6.94 -21.70
C LEU A 74 -8.91 8.12 -21.12
N GLU A 75 -9.23 8.06 -19.83
CA GLU A 75 -9.83 9.13 -19.05
C GLU A 75 -8.87 9.56 -17.95
N ALA A 76 -8.32 10.77 -18.09
CA ALA A 76 -7.41 11.36 -17.10
C ALA A 76 -8.16 12.43 -16.31
N GLU A 77 -8.43 12.18 -15.03
CA GLU A 77 -9.25 13.05 -14.18
C GLU A 77 -8.49 13.61 -12.97
N ASP A 78 -9.10 14.55 -12.27
CA ASP A 78 -8.63 14.93 -10.94
C ASP A 78 -8.55 13.71 -10.05
N TYR A 79 -7.48 13.63 -9.26
CA TYR A 79 -7.21 12.46 -8.42
C TYR A 79 -8.36 12.14 -7.45
N ASN A 80 -8.93 13.16 -6.80
CA ASN A 80 -10.00 12.95 -5.80
C ASN A 80 -11.31 12.53 -6.48
N LEU A 81 -11.60 13.06 -7.66
CA LEU A 81 -12.75 12.63 -8.47
C LEU A 81 -12.59 11.17 -8.89
N GLY A 82 -11.44 10.78 -9.41
CA GLY A 82 -11.14 9.39 -9.77
C GLY A 82 -11.24 8.43 -8.58
N ILE A 83 -10.69 8.81 -7.42
CA ILE A 83 -10.81 8.03 -6.18
C ILE A 83 -12.28 7.89 -5.74
N ASN A 84 -13.08 8.94 -5.87
CA ASN A 84 -14.50 8.89 -5.52
C ASN A 84 -15.26 7.92 -6.44
N LYS A 85 -15.08 8.01 -7.76
CA LYS A 85 -15.68 7.08 -8.74
C LYS A 85 -15.34 5.62 -8.42
N VAL A 86 -14.06 5.32 -8.12
CA VAL A 86 -13.59 3.95 -7.87
C VAL A 86 -14.01 3.43 -6.49
N PHE A 87 -13.70 4.18 -5.42
CA PHE A 87 -13.77 3.67 -4.05
C PHE A 87 -15.12 3.92 -3.36
N LYS A 88 -15.91 4.91 -3.81
CA LYS A 88 -17.25 5.18 -3.26
C LYS A 88 -18.36 4.75 -4.23
N GLU A 89 -18.33 5.25 -5.46
CA GLU A 89 -19.40 5.03 -6.43
C GLU A 89 -19.28 3.66 -7.12
N GLN A 90 -18.05 3.14 -7.24
CA GLN A 90 -17.71 1.91 -7.97
C GLN A 90 -18.14 1.97 -9.45
N ASP A 91 -18.15 3.19 -10.00
CA ASP A 91 -18.52 3.49 -11.38
C ASP A 91 -17.27 3.71 -12.24
N PHE A 92 -16.66 2.63 -12.67
CA PHE A 92 -15.46 2.59 -13.50
C PHE A 92 -15.36 1.24 -14.21
N ASP A 93 -14.60 1.18 -15.31
CA ASP A 93 -14.26 -0.08 -15.96
C ASP A 93 -12.89 -0.58 -15.51
N MET A 94 -11.86 0.21 -15.76
CA MET A 94 -10.48 -0.07 -15.35
C MET A 94 -9.86 1.17 -14.71
N PHE A 95 -8.91 0.97 -13.78
CA PHE A 95 -8.25 2.08 -13.10
C PHE A 95 -6.76 1.83 -12.90
N ILE A 96 -5.92 2.79 -13.33
CA ILE A 96 -4.48 2.76 -13.01
C ILE A 96 -4.27 3.44 -11.66
N VAL A 97 -3.86 2.66 -10.68
CA VAL A 97 -3.60 3.14 -9.32
C VAL A 97 -2.13 2.91 -8.92
N ARG A 98 -1.62 3.75 -8.02
CA ARG A 98 -0.32 3.56 -7.38
C ARG A 98 -0.49 3.18 -5.92
N TRP A 99 0.11 2.08 -5.54
CA TRP A 99 0.28 1.68 -4.15
C TRP A 99 1.69 2.05 -3.71
N THR A 100 1.81 3.07 -2.88
CA THR A 100 3.12 3.51 -2.38
C THR A 100 3.69 2.50 -1.38
N GLY A 101 5.01 2.32 -1.35
CA GLY A 101 5.69 1.55 -0.33
C GLY A 101 5.59 2.25 1.03
N ARG A 102 4.76 1.73 1.93
CA ARG A 102 4.62 2.17 3.32
C ARG A 102 4.93 1.00 4.23
N ALA A 103 5.41 1.27 5.45
CA ALA A 103 5.81 0.22 6.39
C ALA A 103 4.69 -0.82 6.64
N ASN A 104 3.45 -0.38 6.82
CA ASN A 104 2.30 -1.28 7.01
C ASN A 104 1.94 -2.11 5.76
N ARG A 105 2.47 -1.77 4.58
CA ARG A 105 2.29 -2.54 3.34
C ARG A 105 3.39 -3.58 3.10
N ILE A 106 4.33 -3.70 4.02
CA ILE A 106 5.25 -4.84 4.09
C ILE A 106 4.47 -6.09 4.48
N ASP A 107 3.48 -5.94 5.39
CA ASP A 107 2.55 -7.00 5.74
C ASP A 107 1.63 -7.34 4.55
N PRO A 108 1.41 -8.62 4.22
CA PRO A 108 0.56 -9.05 3.12
C PRO A 108 -0.93 -8.72 3.28
N GLU A 109 -1.38 -8.37 4.48
CA GLU A 109 -2.76 -8.03 4.80
C GLU A 109 -3.39 -7.07 3.80
N THR A 110 -2.67 -5.97 3.47
CA THR A 110 -3.17 -4.97 2.52
C THR A 110 -3.44 -5.57 1.14
N PHE A 111 -2.53 -6.43 0.66
CA PHE A 111 -2.56 -6.92 -0.73
C PHE A 111 -3.28 -8.25 -0.91
N ILE A 112 -3.51 -8.99 0.16
CA ILE A 112 -4.29 -10.24 0.10
C ILE A 112 -5.71 -10.01 0.63
N SER A 113 -5.87 -9.60 1.89
CA SER A 113 -7.19 -9.50 2.50
C SER A 113 -7.91 -8.21 2.13
N MET A 114 -7.30 -7.05 2.37
CA MET A 114 -8.00 -5.77 2.15
C MET A 114 -8.36 -5.52 0.68
N GLN A 115 -7.56 -6.01 -0.29
CA GLN A 115 -7.80 -5.79 -1.72
C GLN A 115 -8.57 -6.90 -2.42
N HIS A 116 -8.56 -8.14 -1.90
CA HIS A 116 -9.08 -9.28 -2.66
C HIS A 116 -10.07 -10.16 -1.89
N HIS A 117 -10.17 -10.08 -0.55
CA HIS A 117 -11.29 -10.69 0.18
C HIS A 117 -12.61 -10.00 -0.21
N LYS A 118 -13.71 -10.74 -0.33
CA LYS A 118 -15.04 -10.20 -0.71
C LYS A 118 -15.46 -8.97 0.09
N ASP A 119 -15.16 -8.95 1.40
CA ASP A 119 -15.47 -7.86 2.33
C ASP A 119 -14.28 -6.91 2.56
N GLY A 120 -13.22 -7.05 1.77
CA GLY A 120 -12.01 -6.24 1.89
C GLY A 120 -12.25 -4.76 1.63
N ALA A 121 -11.76 -3.89 2.51
CA ALA A 121 -11.99 -2.44 2.46
C ALA A 121 -11.57 -1.80 1.13
N TYR A 122 -10.55 -2.36 0.46
CA TYR A 122 -10.04 -1.90 -0.84
C TYR A 122 -10.49 -2.77 -2.01
N ASN A 123 -11.30 -3.82 -1.81
CA ASN A 123 -11.87 -4.61 -2.89
C ASN A 123 -13.02 -3.87 -3.58
N LYS A 124 -12.69 -2.85 -4.35
CA LYS A 124 -13.64 -2.08 -5.16
C LYS A 124 -13.81 -2.64 -6.57
N TRP A 125 -13.04 -3.68 -6.88
CA TRP A 125 -13.00 -4.39 -8.15
C TRP A 125 -14.17 -5.38 -8.32
N GLY A 126 -14.81 -5.76 -7.20
CA GLY A 126 -15.91 -6.73 -7.18
C GLY A 126 -15.45 -8.18 -7.27
N TYR A 127 -14.16 -8.44 -7.00
CA TYR A 127 -13.63 -9.80 -6.98
C TYR A 127 -14.18 -10.58 -5.77
N ASN A 128 -14.64 -11.80 -6.03
CA ASN A 128 -15.15 -12.71 -5.00
C ASN A 128 -14.85 -14.15 -5.43
N ASP A 129 -13.82 -14.74 -4.88
CA ASP A 129 -13.40 -16.10 -5.09
C ASP A 129 -13.22 -16.79 -3.74
N GLU A 130 -13.87 -17.93 -3.55
CA GLU A 130 -13.88 -18.65 -2.27
C GLU A 130 -12.49 -19.12 -1.84
N ARG A 131 -11.62 -19.46 -2.79
CA ARG A 131 -10.23 -19.85 -2.51
C ARG A 131 -9.47 -18.69 -1.89
N ILE A 132 -9.62 -17.47 -2.44
CA ILE A 132 -8.96 -16.26 -1.94
C ILE A 132 -9.59 -15.80 -0.64
N ASN A 133 -10.92 -15.85 -0.49
CA ASN A 133 -11.58 -15.52 0.77
C ASN A 133 -11.03 -16.37 1.92
N LYS A 134 -10.96 -17.69 1.71
CA LYS A 134 -10.42 -18.63 2.70
C LYS A 134 -8.94 -18.36 3.02
N LEU A 135 -8.09 -18.17 2.00
CA LEU A 135 -6.68 -17.89 2.21
C LEU A 135 -6.46 -16.55 2.92
N ALA A 136 -7.27 -15.52 2.59
CA ALA A 136 -7.24 -14.23 3.25
C ALA A 136 -7.60 -14.33 4.75
N GLU A 137 -8.64 -15.10 5.08
CA GLU A 137 -9.05 -15.36 6.47
C GLU A 137 -7.98 -16.15 7.22
N GLN A 138 -7.46 -17.23 6.61
CA GLN A 138 -6.44 -18.07 7.24
C GLN A 138 -5.13 -17.33 7.51
N GLN A 139 -4.64 -16.51 6.55
CA GLN A 139 -3.41 -15.76 6.73
C GLN A 139 -3.51 -14.68 7.82
N GLN A 140 -4.72 -14.16 8.10
CA GLN A 140 -4.92 -13.17 9.16
C GLN A 140 -4.76 -13.78 10.57
N VAL A 141 -5.00 -15.08 10.71
CA VAL A 141 -4.95 -15.78 12.01
C VAL A 141 -3.71 -16.67 12.17
N ALA A 142 -2.93 -16.89 11.12
CA ALA A 142 -1.71 -17.67 11.16
C ALA A 142 -0.59 -16.87 11.84
N MET A 143 -0.39 -17.07 13.14
CA MET A 143 0.55 -16.32 13.96
C MET A 143 2.01 -16.67 13.66
N ILE A 144 2.28 -17.87 13.13
CA ILE A 144 3.64 -18.31 12.73
C ILE A 144 3.93 -17.78 11.33
N ALA A 145 5.01 -17.02 11.19
CA ALA A 145 5.33 -16.29 9.96
C ALA A 145 5.53 -17.21 8.74
N GLU A 146 6.17 -18.37 8.91
CA GLU A 146 6.44 -19.35 7.85
C GLU A 146 5.15 -20.04 7.36
N GLU A 147 4.23 -20.38 8.25
CA GLU A 147 2.92 -20.93 7.92
C GLU A 147 2.08 -19.90 7.17
N ARG A 148 2.08 -18.67 7.65
CA ARG A 148 1.43 -17.54 7.00
C ARG A 148 1.99 -17.27 5.60
N GLN A 149 3.32 -17.38 5.42
CA GLN A 149 3.99 -17.21 4.13
C GLN A 149 3.46 -18.20 3.09
N ALA A 150 3.27 -19.47 3.45
CA ALA A 150 2.76 -20.48 2.52
C ALA A 150 1.36 -20.11 1.99
N LEU A 151 0.45 -19.68 2.86
CA LEU A 151 -0.89 -19.21 2.50
C LEU A 151 -0.84 -17.98 1.57
N VAL A 152 0.05 -17.05 1.88
CA VAL A 152 0.27 -15.82 1.09
C VAL A 152 0.85 -16.14 -0.29
N HIS A 153 1.76 -17.11 -0.38
CA HIS A 153 2.32 -17.56 -1.67
C HIS A 153 1.26 -18.22 -2.54
N GLU A 154 0.40 -19.07 -1.97
CA GLU A 154 -0.72 -19.69 -2.68
C GLU A 154 -1.71 -18.62 -3.19
N ALA A 155 -2.08 -17.66 -2.36
CA ALA A 155 -2.95 -16.55 -2.76
C ALA A 155 -2.37 -15.76 -3.93
N GLN A 156 -1.06 -15.43 -3.92
CA GLN A 156 -0.41 -14.73 -5.03
C GLN A 156 -0.49 -15.52 -6.34
N ALA A 157 -0.31 -16.85 -6.31
CA ALA A 157 -0.39 -17.69 -7.50
C ALA A 157 -1.80 -17.67 -8.11
N ILE A 158 -2.85 -17.78 -7.28
CA ILE A 158 -4.25 -17.72 -7.72
C ILE A 158 -4.57 -16.34 -8.29
N LEU A 159 -4.22 -15.26 -7.59
CA LEU A 159 -4.49 -13.89 -8.03
C LEU A 159 -3.80 -13.56 -9.36
N HIS A 160 -2.58 -14.06 -9.55
CA HIS A 160 -1.86 -13.93 -10.81
C HIS A 160 -2.56 -14.71 -11.92
N GLU A 161 -2.95 -15.96 -11.65
CA GLU A 161 -3.64 -16.78 -12.64
C GLU A 161 -4.99 -16.17 -13.04
N ASP A 162 -5.77 -15.68 -12.11
CA ASP A 162 -7.07 -15.02 -12.37
C ASP A 162 -6.94 -13.61 -12.98
N ALA A 163 -5.73 -13.06 -12.98
CA ALA A 163 -5.41 -11.72 -13.50
C ALA A 163 -6.41 -10.64 -13.01
N VAL A 164 -6.78 -10.69 -11.74
CA VAL A 164 -7.73 -9.72 -11.14
C VAL A 164 -7.18 -8.31 -11.19
N ARG A 165 -5.86 -8.22 -11.10
CA ARG A 165 -5.08 -7.00 -11.23
C ARG A 165 -3.84 -7.30 -12.05
N SER A 166 -3.40 -6.30 -12.80
CA SER A 166 -2.16 -6.39 -13.56
C SER A 166 -1.13 -5.41 -12.97
N PRO A 167 -0.25 -5.84 -12.05
CA PRO A 167 0.88 -5.02 -11.65
C PRO A 167 1.70 -4.63 -12.89
N ILE A 168 1.88 -3.32 -13.08
CA ILE A 168 2.54 -2.77 -14.26
C ILE A 168 4.04 -2.72 -14.02
N VAL A 169 4.47 -1.96 -13.01
CA VAL A 169 5.86 -1.83 -12.59
C VAL A 169 5.96 -1.60 -11.08
N TYR A 170 7.08 -2.03 -10.51
CA TYR A 170 7.51 -1.70 -9.16
C TYR A 170 8.51 -0.53 -9.24
N PRO A 171 8.09 0.72 -8.96
CA PRO A 171 8.97 1.88 -9.04
C PRO A 171 10.01 1.84 -7.93
N SER A 172 11.24 2.21 -8.22
CA SER A 172 12.26 2.43 -7.21
C SER A 172 11.97 3.69 -6.38
N MET A 173 12.45 3.70 -5.14
CA MET A 173 12.57 4.91 -4.33
C MET A 173 13.79 5.69 -4.82
N THR A 174 13.55 6.67 -5.67
CA THR A 174 14.59 7.51 -6.27
C THR A 174 15.01 8.61 -5.30
N ASN A 175 16.25 8.58 -4.88
CA ASN A 175 16.82 9.51 -3.88
C ASN A 175 18.15 10.05 -4.35
N ALA A 176 18.61 11.14 -3.71
CA ALA A 176 19.96 11.65 -3.86
C ALA A 176 20.53 12.09 -2.50
N TYR A 177 21.86 11.98 -2.35
CA TYR A 177 22.58 12.49 -1.18
C TYR A 177 24.02 12.86 -1.52
N ARG A 178 24.60 13.70 -0.70
CA ARG A 178 26.00 14.10 -0.80
C ARG A 178 26.90 13.12 -0.06
N GLU A 179 27.57 12.23 -0.80
CA GLU A 179 28.53 11.27 -0.21
C GLU A 179 29.82 11.93 0.30
N ASP A 180 30.17 13.12 -0.21
CA ASP A 180 31.29 13.91 0.30
C ASP A 180 31.04 14.48 1.69
N ARG A 181 29.75 14.55 2.11
CA ARG A 181 29.32 15.02 3.45
C ARG A 181 28.82 13.91 4.36
N LEU A 182 28.14 12.91 3.79
CA LEU A 182 27.49 11.84 4.56
C LEU A 182 28.20 10.50 4.38
N GLY A 183 28.24 9.72 5.46
CA GLY A 183 28.62 8.31 5.46
C GLY A 183 27.55 7.46 6.13
N ASN A 184 27.67 6.14 6.02
CA ASN A 184 26.78 5.15 6.65
C ASN A 184 25.29 5.34 6.34
N VAL A 185 24.99 5.68 5.09
CA VAL A 185 23.60 5.73 4.60
C VAL A 185 23.07 4.30 4.48
N VAL A 186 21.94 4.00 5.13
CA VAL A 186 21.33 2.66 5.21
C VAL A 186 19.97 2.68 4.51
N PRO A 187 19.92 2.31 3.22
CA PRO A 187 18.64 2.21 2.52
C PRO A 187 17.75 1.12 3.12
N MET A 188 16.44 1.35 3.10
CA MET A 188 15.44 0.41 3.57
C MET A 188 14.39 0.14 2.50
N LEU A 189 13.85 -1.06 2.50
CA LEU A 189 12.73 -1.45 1.67
C LEU A 189 11.58 -0.42 1.75
N GLY A 190 11.18 0.11 0.59
CA GLY A 190 10.06 1.06 0.45
C GLY A 190 10.32 2.48 0.95
N GLU A 191 11.44 2.73 1.62
CA GLU A 191 11.79 4.06 2.13
C GLU A 191 13.07 4.66 1.50
N GLY A 192 13.86 3.82 0.79
CA GLY A 192 15.15 4.24 0.28
C GLY A 192 16.05 4.78 1.39
N ILE A 193 16.78 5.86 1.13
CA ILE A 193 17.64 6.51 2.12
C ILE A 193 16.88 7.42 3.11
N GLY A 194 15.57 7.64 2.89
CA GLY A 194 14.69 8.34 3.86
C GLY A 194 14.24 7.46 5.02
N SER A 195 15.00 6.42 5.33
CA SER A 195 14.70 5.40 6.33
C SER A 195 15.07 5.83 7.75
N PHE A 196 14.40 5.22 8.74
CA PHE A 196 14.79 5.33 10.14
C PHE A 196 16.24 4.87 10.39
N TRP A 197 16.67 3.81 9.70
CA TRP A 197 18.01 3.26 9.84
C TRP A 197 19.09 4.17 9.26
N THR A 198 18.79 4.92 8.21
CA THR A 198 19.68 6.02 7.77
C THR A 198 19.72 7.11 8.83
N ASP A 199 18.56 7.54 9.35
CA ASP A 199 18.48 8.65 10.32
C ASP A 199 19.39 8.41 11.53
N ILE A 200 19.44 7.19 12.08
CA ILE A 200 20.26 6.87 13.27
C ILE A 200 21.71 6.48 12.96
N ASN A 201 22.01 5.99 11.76
CA ASN A 201 23.35 5.45 11.43
C ASN A 201 24.22 6.40 10.61
N MET A 202 23.64 7.38 9.92
CA MET A 202 24.43 8.29 9.09
C MET A 202 25.41 9.12 9.92
N THR A 203 26.61 9.30 9.37
CA THR A 203 27.67 10.13 9.94
C THR A 203 27.90 11.36 9.10
N VAL A 204 28.24 12.47 9.73
CA VAL A 204 28.59 13.72 9.05
C VAL A 204 30.11 13.84 9.00
N LYS A 205 30.68 13.90 7.79
CA LYS A 205 32.14 13.97 7.54
C LYS A 205 32.69 15.39 7.70
N LYS A 206 31.85 16.44 7.49
CA LYS A 206 32.25 17.85 7.51
C LYS A 206 31.09 18.73 8.00
N GLY A 207 31.39 19.79 8.74
CA GLY A 207 30.44 20.81 9.18
C GLY A 207 30.05 20.70 10.65
N ASP A 208 28.83 21.13 10.98
CA ASP A 208 28.30 21.24 12.34
C ASP A 208 27.74 19.94 12.94
N GLY A 209 27.88 18.84 12.22
CA GLY A 209 27.36 17.54 12.64
C GLY A 209 25.87 17.32 12.37
N TYR A 210 25.12 18.34 11.93
CA TYR A 210 23.73 18.24 11.54
C TYR A 210 23.57 17.81 10.08
N VAL A 211 22.55 17.00 9.83
CA VAL A 211 22.17 16.58 8.47
C VAL A 211 20.98 17.38 7.98
N ARG A 212 21.14 18.08 6.88
CA ARG A 212 20.10 18.84 6.20
C ARG A 212 19.34 17.92 5.23
N THR A 213 18.11 17.60 5.56
CA THR A 213 17.29 16.66 4.80
C THR A 213 16.13 17.39 4.11
N GLY A 214 16.08 17.31 2.78
CA GLY A 214 15.07 17.95 1.97
C GLY A 214 13.81 17.11 1.80
N GLN A 215 12.66 17.77 1.84
CA GLN A 215 11.34 17.24 1.51
C GLN A 215 10.48 18.31 0.83
N THR A 216 9.40 17.87 0.14
CA THR A 216 8.46 18.78 -0.53
C THR A 216 7.08 18.81 0.12
N SER A 217 6.85 17.96 1.11
CA SER A 217 5.57 17.88 1.84
C SER A 217 5.70 18.52 3.20
N ALA A 218 4.80 19.44 3.54
CA ALA A 218 4.73 20.04 4.86
C ALA A 218 4.16 19.03 5.88
N LEU A 219 4.70 19.09 7.10
CA LEU A 219 4.18 18.36 8.25
C LEU A 219 2.94 19.07 8.80
N LYS A 220 1.92 18.32 9.21
CA LYS A 220 0.66 18.88 9.73
C LYS A 220 0.66 19.02 11.24
N ASN A 221 1.06 17.95 11.96
CA ASN A 221 1.12 17.90 13.42
C ASN A 221 2.19 16.90 13.89
N LEU A 222 2.46 16.91 15.20
CA LEU A 222 3.37 15.96 15.87
C LEU A 222 2.63 15.15 16.93
N ASN A 223 1.32 14.90 16.74
CA ASN A 223 0.50 14.15 17.67
C ASN A 223 0.52 12.63 17.32
N PRO A 224 1.14 11.78 18.15
CA PRO A 224 1.22 10.34 17.90
C PRO A 224 -0.14 9.61 17.98
N VAL A 225 -1.13 10.20 18.67
CA VAL A 225 -2.49 9.61 18.78
C VAL A 225 -3.31 9.87 17.52
N ALA A 226 -3.13 11.05 16.90
CA ALA A 226 -3.88 11.50 15.72
C ALA A 226 -3.20 11.17 14.38
N ALA A 227 -1.95 10.69 14.39
CA ALA A 227 -1.15 10.49 13.18
C ALA A 227 -1.80 9.48 12.23
N THR A 228 -1.91 9.88 10.96
CA THR A 228 -2.41 9.02 9.86
C THR A 228 -1.57 9.13 8.60
N ASP A 229 -0.72 10.14 8.53
CA ASP A 229 0.11 10.46 7.37
C ASP A 229 1.53 9.90 7.50
N SER A 230 2.11 9.47 6.39
CA SER A 230 3.47 8.92 6.35
C SER A 230 4.54 9.93 6.81
N ASN A 231 4.33 11.25 6.59
CA ASN A 231 5.28 12.26 7.05
C ASN A 231 5.27 12.38 8.56
N GLU A 232 4.07 12.35 9.17
CA GLU A 232 3.89 12.36 10.62
C GLU A 232 4.58 11.16 11.26
N PHE A 233 4.31 9.95 10.78
CA PHE A 233 4.94 8.72 11.28
C PHE A 233 6.47 8.76 11.18
N LYS A 234 7.01 9.33 10.10
CA LYS A 234 8.47 9.45 9.92
C LYS A 234 9.13 10.42 10.89
N GLU A 235 8.45 11.48 11.32
CA GLU A 235 8.98 12.38 12.36
C GLU A 235 8.77 11.80 13.74
N LEU A 236 7.58 11.31 14.03
CA LEU A 236 7.24 10.77 15.34
C LEU A 236 8.11 9.59 15.75
N ARG A 237 8.49 8.70 14.82
CA ARG A 237 9.37 7.55 15.10
C ARG A 237 10.81 7.93 15.46
N MET A 238 11.19 9.18 15.25
CA MET A 238 12.48 9.69 15.71
C MET A 238 12.40 10.21 17.15
N ILE A 239 11.21 10.70 17.54
CA ILE A 239 10.95 11.31 18.85
C ILE A 239 10.41 10.29 19.85
N TYR A 240 9.56 9.36 19.40
CA TYR A 240 8.92 8.32 20.22
C TYR A 240 9.42 6.93 19.85
N ASP A 241 9.75 6.12 20.84
CA ASP A 241 10.04 4.71 20.61
C ASP A 241 8.78 3.90 20.34
N ARG A 242 8.99 2.75 19.71
CA ARG A 242 8.01 1.71 19.42
C ARG A 242 8.48 0.40 20.00
N LEU A 243 7.60 -0.56 20.23
CA LEU A 243 7.99 -1.86 20.80
C LEU A 243 8.92 -2.64 19.88
N ALA A 244 8.66 -2.59 18.58
CA ALA A 244 9.47 -3.23 17.54
C ALA A 244 9.79 -2.28 16.38
N GLN A 245 10.68 -2.70 15.50
CA GLN A 245 11.06 -2.02 14.28
C GLN A 245 11.04 -3.02 13.11
N VAL A 246 10.83 -2.53 11.91
CA VAL A 246 11.15 -3.29 10.71
C VAL A 246 12.59 -2.96 10.33
N ASP A 247 13.44 -3.97 10.18
CA ASP A 247 14.83 -3.79 9.78
C ASP A 247 14.97 -3.43 8.28
N PRO A 248 16.16 -3.08 7.78
CA PRO A 248 16.36 -2.74 6.38
C PRO A 248 15.98 -3.85 5.39
N THR A 249 15.91 -5.10 5.84
CA THR A 249 15.54 -6.28 5.02
C THR A 249 14.05 -6.58 4.99
N GLY A 250 13.25 -5.91 5.84
CA GLY A 250 11.81 -6.13 5.98
C GLY A 250 11.41 -7.04 7.13
N LYS A 251 12.36 -7.50 7.98
CA LYS A 251 12.08 -8.33 9.16
C LYS A 251 11.69 -7.47 10.36
N VAL A 252 10.79 -8.00 11.18
CA VAL A 252 10.49 -7.42 12.49
C VAL A 252 11.62 -7.75 13.47
N VAL A 253 12.13 -6.73 14.14
CA VAL A 253 13.13 -6.83 15.20
C VAL A 253 12.66 -6.12 16.46
N PRO A 254 12.92 -6.63 17.68
CA PRO A 254 12.65 -5.91 18.91
C PRO A 254 13.36 -4.56 18.95
N TRP A 255 12.74 -3.55 19.60
CA TRP A 255 13.31 -2.20 19.72
C TRP A 255 13.24 -1.70 21.16
N ALA A 256 12.17 -0.99 21.58
CA ALA A 256 11.95 -0.70 22.99
C ALA A 256 11.68 -1.98 23.80
N ALA A 257 11.05 -2.97 23.19
CA ALA A 257 11.06 -4.34 23.73
C ALA A 257 12.41 -5.01 23.49
N THR A 258 12.84 -5.88 24.41
CA THR A 258 13.95 -6.81 24.22
C THR A 258 13.48 -8.16 23.68
N SER A 259 12.23 -8.54 23.99
CA SER A 259 11.54 -9.67 23.35
C SER A 259 10.05 -9.38 23.16
N ILE A 260 9.47 -10.03 22.16
CA ILE A 260 8.04 -10.09 21.88
C ILE A 260 7.78 -11.54 21.51
N ASP A 261 7.22 -12.30 22.42
CA ASP A 261 7.08 -13.74 22.31
C ASP A 261 5.61 -14.13 22.14
N ILE A 262 5.30 -14.81 21.03
CA ILE A 262 3.98 -15.40 20.78
C ILE A 262 3.91 -16.71 21.58
N VAL A 263 3.19 -16.68 22.70
CA VAL A 263 3.06 -17.84 23.62
C VAL A 263 2.07 -18.86 23.07
N ASP A 264 0.95 -18.36 22.54
CA ASP A 264 -0.09 -19.09 21.82
C ASP A 264 -0.78 -18.13 20.83
N ASP A 265 -1.75 -18.61 20.06
CA ASP A 265 -2.44 -17.83 19.01
C ASP A 265 -3.07 -16.52 19.50
N THR A 266 -3.32 -16.39 20.81
CA THR A 266 -3.99 -15.23 21.40
C THR A 266 -3.20 -14.57 22.52
N THR A 267 -1.99 -15.07 22.85
CA THR A 267 -1.18 -14.58 23.95
C THR A 267 0.17 -14.10 23.47
N VAL A 268 0.51 -12.86 23.79
CA VAL A 268 1.81 -12.26 23.48
C VAL A 268 2.44 -11.75 24.77
N ASP A 269 3.65 -12.19 25.05
CA ASP A 269 4.50 -11.71 26.14
C ASP A 269 5.51 -10.69 25.61
N ILE A 270 5.67 -9.59 26.32
CA ILE A 270 6.59 -8.52 25.96
C ILE A 270 7.48 -8.19 27.14
N VAL A 271 8.78 -8.13 26.89
CA VAL A 271 9.76 -7.65 27.87
C VAL A 271 10.32 -6.31 27.39
N LEU A 272 10.10 -5.26 28.16
CA LEU A 272 10.60 -3.92 27.88
C LEU A 272 12.10 -3.83 28.23
N ARG A 273 12.84 -3.04 27.47
CA ARG A 273 14.25 -2.73 27.74
C ARG A 273 14.38 -1.96 29.05
N ASP A 274 15.32 -2.38 29.88
CA ASP A 274 15.62 -1.71 31.15
C ASP A 274 16.39 -0.39 30.93
N GLY A 275 16.23 0.54 31.86
CA GLY A 275 16.98 1.79 31.89
C GLY A 275 16.61 2.83 30.85
N MET A 276 15.54 2.64 30.09
CA MET A 276 15.04 3.64 29.14
C MET A 276 14.54 4.90 29.85
N LYS A 277 14.75 6.06 29.22
CA LYS A 277 14.33 7.37 29.75
C LYS A 277 13.58 8.18 28.71
N TRP A 278 12.61 8.94 29.18
CA TRP A 278 12.01 10.02 28.44
C TRP A 278 13.01 11.17 28.23
N HIS A 279 12.79 12.04 27.26
CA HIS A 279 13.67 13.17 26.97
C HIS A 279 13.79 14.16 28.13
N ASP A 280 12.83 14.18 29.04
CA ASP A 280 12.82 14.99 30.28
C ASP A 280 13.51 14.31 31.47
N GLY A 281 14.05 13.09 31.29
CA GLY A 281 14.82 12.36 32.28
C GLY A 281 14.03 11.36 33.12
N ASN A 282 12.68 11.36 33.06
CA ASN A 282 11.85 10.38 33.74
C ASN A 282 12.07 8.97 33.14
N ALA A 283 11.89 7.93 33.95
CA ALA A 283 12.01 6.54 33.47
C ALA A 283 10.83 6.15 32.56
N VAL A 284 11.13 5.40 31.49
CA VAL A 284 10.11 4.69 30.71
C VAL A 284 9.79 3.38 31.38
N THR A 285 8.52 3.08 31.58
CA THR A 285 8.05 1.92 32.35
C THR A 285 7.02 1.09 31.56
N VAL A 286 6.76 -0.12 32.04
CA VAL A 286 5.65 -0.95 31.53
C VAL A 286 4.30 -0.25 31.70
N ASP A 287 4.14 0.56 32.76
CA ASP A 287 2.90 1.30 33.00
C ASP A 287 2.64 2.37 31.91
N ASP A 288 3.71 2.97 31.35
CA ASP A 288 3.59 3.87 30.17
C ASP A 288 3.10 3.12 28.93
N VAL A 289 3.57 1.88 28.71
CA VAL A 289 3.13 1.05 27.58
C VAL A 289 1.65 0.69 27.72
N ILE A 290 1.22 0.23 28.90
CA ILE A 290 -0.18 -0.11 29.19
C ILE A 290 -1.06 1.14 29.04
N PHE A 291 -0.64 2.25 29.65
CA PHE A 291 -1.31 3.54 29.49
C PHE A 291 -1.48 3.92 28.02
N SER A 292 -0.45 3.75 27.20
CA SER A 292 -0.50 4.13 25.78
C SER A 292 -1.58 3.35 25.03
N PHE A 293 -1.72 2.04 25.29
CA PHE A 293 -2.77 1.22 24.69
C PHE A 293 -4.16 1.69 25.11
N ASP A 294 -4.37 1.85 26.42
CA ASP A 294 -5.66 2.30 26.97
C ASP A 294 -6.03 3.70 26.50
N TYR A 295 -5.05 4.60 26.44
CA TYR A 295 -5.23 5.98 26.01
C TYR A 295 -5.61 6.08 24.53
N CYS A 296 -4.88 5.38 23.67
CA CYS A 296 -5.19 5.35 22.25
C CYS A 296 -6.52 4.64 21.95
N LYS A 297 -6.90 3.61 22.72
CA LYS A 297 -8.21 2.96 22.64
C LYS A 297 -9.33 3.91 23.08
N LYS A 298 -9.16 4.60 24.21
CA LYS A 298 -10.12 5.58 24.74
C LYS A 298 -10.41 6.70 23.73
N TRP A 299 -9.40 7.20 23.06
CA TRP A 299 -9.51 8.33 22.13
C TRP A 299 -9.71 7.90 20.66
N ASN A 300 -9.99 6.62 20.40
CA ASN A 300 -10.21 6.08 19.05
C ASN A 300 -9.10 6.48 18.06
N ALA A 301 -7.83 6.30 18.46
CA ALA A 301 -6.66 6.64 17.63
C ALA A 301 -6.80 6.03 16.22
N PRO A 302 -6.97 6.83 15.15
CA PRO A 302 -7.52 6.35 13.86
C PRO A 302 -6.69 5.25 13.20
N PHE A 303 -5.36 5.27 13.40
CA PHE A 303 -4.47 4.27 12.80
C PHE A 303 -4.43 2.97 13.61
N PHE A 304 -4.71 3.00 14.91
CA PHE A 304 -4.45 1.90 15.84
C PHE A 304 -5.70 1.22 16.38
N ILE A 305 -6.87 1.87 16.32
CA ILE A 305 -8.08 1.41 17.00
C ILE A 305 -8.51 0.00 16.59
N SER A 306 -8.41 -0.35 15.31
CA SER A 306 -8.80 -1.67 14.80
C SER A 306 -7.96 -2.83 15.38
N SER A 307 -6.70 -2.56 15.74
CA SER A 307 -5.85 -3.53 16.44
C SER A 307 -6.10 -3.52 17.94
N LEU A 308 -6.28 -2.34 18.54
CA LEU A 308 -6.53 -2.19 19.98
C LEU A 308 -7.88 -2.79 20.42
N GLU A 309 -8.89 -2.80 19.56
CA GLU A 309 -10.17 -3.47 19.83
C GLU A 309 -10.03 -4.99 19.99
N LYS A 310 -8.98 -5.58 19.43
CA LYS A 310 -8.67 -7.01 19.59
C LYS A 310 -7.96 -7.34 20.91
N PHE A 311 -7.49 -6.33 21.66
CA PHE A 311 -6.87 -6.52 22.96
C PHE A 311 -7.98 -6.76 24.01
N GLU A 312 -8.07 -7.99 24.50
CA GLU A 312 -8.99 -8.39 25.56
C GLU A 312 -8.48 -7.91 26.92
N THR A 313 -7.23 -8.24 27.24
CA THR A 313 -6.55 -7.76 28.46
C THR A 313 -5.09 -7.43 28.20
N VAL A 314 -4.58 -6.44 28.91
CA VAL A 314 -3.16 -6.12 28.99
C VAL A 314 -2.78 -6.07 30.45
N THR A 315 -1.88 -6.95 30.89
CA THR A 315 -1.51 -7.10 32.30
C THR A 315 -0.01 -7.03 32.50
N LYS A 316 0.41 -6.29 33.52
CA LYS A 316 1.80 -6.26 33.97
C LYS A 316 2.13 -7.61 34.60
N THR A 317 3.19 -8.28 34.15
CA THR A 317 3.64 -9.59 34.64
C THR A 317 4.94 -9.55 35.46
N GLY A 318 5.64 -8.39 35.38
CA GLY A 318 6.89 -8.15 36.13
C GLY A 318 7.28 -6.68 36.10
N ALA A 319 8.44 -6.34 36.59
CA ALA A 319 8.94 -4.97 36.61
C ALA A 319 9.03 -4.39 35.19
N ASN A 320 9.54 -5.19 34.24
CA ASN A 320 9.75 -4.81 32.84
C ASN A 320 8.94 -5.66 31.84
N SER A 321 7.94 -6.41 32.30
CA SER A 321 7.20 -7.34 31.43
C SER A 321 5.68 -7.14 31.51
N LEU A 322 5.03 -7.38 30.40
CA LEU A 322 3.57 -7.37 30.26
C LEU A 322 3.12 -8.53 29.37
N ARG A 323 1.86 -8.93 29.55
CA ARG A 323 1.16 -9.91 28.72
C ARG A 323 -0.07 -9.28 28.08
N ILE A 324 -0.21 -9.50 26.77
CA ILE A 324 -1.40 -9.15 26.00
C ILE A 324 -2.18 -10.43 25.73
N LYS A 325 -3.47 -10.42 26.05
CA LYS A 325 -4.45 -11.40 25.57
C LYS A 325 -5.27 -10.77 24.46
N LEU A 326 -5.37 -11.48 23.34
CA LEU A 326 -6.20 -11.09 22.21
C LEU A 326 -7.55 -11.84 22.26
N SER A 327 -8.61 -11.19 21.81
CA SER A 327 -9.94 -11.81 21.66
C SER A 327 -9.99 -12.85 20.53
N ALA A 328 -9.07 -12.77 19.58
CA ALA A 328 -8.85 -13.72 18.49
C ALA A 328 -7.43 -13.57 17.93
N PRO A 329 -6.86 -14.60 17.27
CA PRO A 329 -5.58 -14.51 16.60
C PRO A 329 -5.53 -13.34 15.62
N HIS A 330 -4.40 -12.61 15.57
CA HIS A 330 -4.23 -11.46 14.69
C HIS A 330 -2.78 -11.33 14.20
N ALA A 331 -2.42 -12.05 13.17
CA ALA A 331 -1.06 -12.11 12.64
C ALA A 331 -0.48 -10.75 12.15
N PRO A 332 -1.27 -9.81 11.59
CA PRO A 332 -0.77 -8.47 11.23
C PRO A 332 -0.27 -7.63 12.40
N LEU A 333 -0.54 -8.02 13.65
CA LEU A 333 -0.19 -7.28 14.87
C LEU A 333 1.29 -6.88 14.93
N MET A 334 2.19 -7.79 14.50
CA MET A 334 3.63 -7.57 14.61
C MET A 334 4.10 -6.36 13.79
N ILE A 335 3.75 -6.29 12.52
CA ILE A 335 4.17 -5.20 11.62
C ILE A 335 3.25 -3.99 11.77
N ASN A 336 1.95 -4.21 11.69
CA ASN A 336 0.98 -3.10 11.60
C ASN A 336 0.79 -2.37 12.92
N PHE A 337 1.03 -3.06 14.05
CA PHE A 337 0.88 -2.47 15.37
C PHE A 337 2.22 -2.26 16.08
N PHE A 338 2.94 -3.30 16.49
CA PHE A 338 4.14 -3.14 17.32
C PHE A 338 5.28 -2.37 16.65
N CYS A 339 5.40 -2.43 15.32
CA CYS A 339 6.38 -1.61 14.57
C CYS A 339 5.90 -0.19 14.26
N SER A 340 4.65 0.16 14.58
CA SER A 340 4.06 1.47 14.25
C SER A 340 3.56 2.24 15.47
N PHE A 341 3.22 1.56 16.54
CA PHE A 341 2.61 2.13 17.74
C PHE A 341 3.65 2.85 18.61
N PHE A 342 3.38 4.10 18.95
CA PHE A 342 4.24 4.95 19.76
C PHE A 342 3.94 4.79 21.25
N ILE A 343 4.99 4.63 22.06
CA ILE A 343 4.88 4.64 23.53
C ILE A 343 4.76 6.09 23.98
N LEU A 344 3.77 6.40 24.80
CA LEU A 344 3.44 7.74 25.30
C LEU A 344 3.89 7.94 26.74
N PRO A 345 4.47 9.09 27.11
CA PRO A 345 4.78 9.41 28.52
C PRO A 345 3.48 9.68 29.30
N GLN A 346 3.09 8.71 30.16
CA GLN A 346 1.87 8.80 30.95
C GLN A 346 1.80 10.10 31.78
N HIS A 347 2.93 10.51 32.38
CA HIS A 347 3.01 11.71 33.22
C HIS A 347 2.70 13.01 32.47
N ILE A 348 2.76 13.00 31.12
CA ILE A 348 2.39 14.14 30.26
C ILE A 348 1.00 13.94 29.68
N TRP A 349 0.76 12.80 28.99
CA TRP A 349 -0.42 12.59 28.17
C TRP A 349 -1.72 12.45 28.96
N LYS A 350 -1.67 11.94 30.20
CA LYS A 350 -2.88 11.78 31.04
C LYS A 350 -3.61 13.12 31.27
N ASP A 351 -2.86 14.22 31.32
CA ASP A 351 -3.39 15.55 31.64
C ASP A 351 -3.62 16.44 30.40
N ILE A 352 -3.28 15.97 29.18
CA ILE A 352 -3.40 16.77 27.94
C ILE A 352 -4.80 17.33 27.73
N PRO A 353 -5.91 16.56 27.85
CA PRO A 353 -7.24 17.11 27.63
C PRO A 353 -7.54 18.32 28.50
N GLU A 354 -7.19 18.26 29.80
CA GLU A 354 -7.43 19.32 30.76
C GLU A 354 -6.46 20.50 30.56
N LYS A 355 -5.16 20.22 30.49
CA LYS A 355 -4.11 21.27 30.40
C LYS A 355 -4.10 22.00 29.05
N ALA A 356 -4.42 21.32 27.98
CA ALA A 356 -4.48 21.92 26.65
C ALA A 356 -5.86 22.51 26.32
N GLY A 357 -6.88 22.29 27.18
CA GLY A 357 -8.23 22.77 26.96
C GLY A 357 -8.87 22.19 25.70
N VAL A 358 -8.57 20.94 25.36
CA VAL A 358 -9.10 20.26 24.18
C VAL A 358 -10.12 19.19 24.61
N ASP A 359 -11.31 19.23 24.02
CA ASP A 359 -12.34 18.24 24.24
C ASP A 359 -11.99 16.88 23.60
N ASP A 360 -11.16 16.91 22.54
CA ASP A 360 -10.68 15.73 21.81
C ASP A 360 -9.17 15.84 21.61
N VAL A 361 -8.43 14.86 22.15
CA VAL A 361 -6.97 14.74 22.04
C VAL A 361 -6.50 14.66 20.57
N LEU A 362 -7.32 14.18 19.65
CA LEU A 362 -6.98 14.15 18.23
C LEU A 362 -6.73 15.54 17.63
N ASN A 363 -7.25 16.59 18.27
CA ASN A 363 -7.04 17.99 17.86
C ASN A 363 -5.82 18.65 18.52
N PHE A 364 -5.12 17.95 19.42
CA PHE A 364 -3.93 18.47 20.07
C PHE A 364 -2.74 18.48 19.12
N ALA A 365 -2.15 19.65 18.85
CA ALA A 365 -1.06 19.77 17.86
C ALA A 365 0.28 19.19 18.31
N ASN A 366 0.51 19.05 19.62
CA ASN A 366 1.74 18.55 20.26
C ASN A 366 3.00 19.28 19.74
N GLU A 367 3.00 20.61 19.83
CA GLU A 367 4.06 21.46 19.24
C GLU A 367 5.45 21.29 19.88
N ASN A 368 5.52 20.76 21.10
CA ASN A 368 6.75 20.50 21.83
C ASN A 368 6.77 19.05 22.34
N PRO A 369 6.93 18.07 21.44
CA PRO A 369 6.83 16.67 21.80
C PRO A 369 7.99 16.21 22.69
N ILE A 370 7.66 15.52 23.76
CA ILE A 370 8.59 14.78 24.62
C ILE A 370 8.34 13.30 24.41
N GLY A 371 9.36 12.57 23.93
CA GLY A 371 9.34 11.15 23.70
C GLY A 371 10.51 10.47 24.39
N SER A 372 10.77 9.21 24.03
CA SER A 372 11.91 8.41 24.48
C SER A 372 12.89 8.09 23.34
N GLY A 373 12.58 8.49 22.12
CA GLY A 373 13.26 8.09 20.91
C GLY A 373 14.68 8.62 20.74
N PRO A 374 15.36 8.22 19.64
CA PRO A 374 16.76 8.54 19.41
C PRO A 374 17.05 10.02 19.15
N PHE A 375 16.04 10.84 18.89
CA PHE A 375 16.21 12.27 18.71
C PHE A 375 15.27 13.06 19.64
N LYS A 376 15.77 14.18 20.17
CA LYS A 376 15.04 15.17 20.95
C LYS A 376 14.55 16.29 20.04
N PHE A 377 13.32 16.75 20.23
CA PHE A 377 12.77 17.88 19.50
C PHE A 377 13.42 19.19 19.97
N ASP A 378 13.85 20.03 19.02
CA ASP A 378 14.39 21.36 19.29
C ASP A 378 13.36 22.46 18.98
N TYR A 379 12.92 22.53 17.70
CA TYR A 379 11.90 23.48 17.24
C TYR A 379 11.26 23.07 15.91
N TRP A 380 10.13 23.68 15.60
CA TRP A 380 9.43 23.56 14.34
C TRP A 380 8.94 24.92 13.83
N ASP A 381 9.57 25.45 12.76
CA ASP A 381 9.07 26.59 11.97
C ASP A 381 8.16 26.03 10.87
N ARG A 382 6.83 26.15 11.09
CA ARG A 382 5.81 25.53 10.23
C ARG A 382 5.96 25.93 8.77
N GLY A 383 6.00 24.93 7.90
CA GLY A 383 6.14 25.11 6.45
C GLY A 383 7.56 25.39 5.96
N LYS A 384 8.54 25.57 6.85
CA LYS A 384 9.94 25.81 6.50
C LYS A 384 10.85 24.70 6.97
N GLU A 385 11.04 24.53 8.28
CA GLU A 385 11.96 23.54 8.81
C GLU A 385 11.56 23.01 10.19
N LEU A 386 12.01 21.79 10.46
CA LEU A 386 11.93 21.15 11.78
C LEU A 386 13.33 20.69 12.16
N LYS A 387 13.74 20.96 13.42
CA LYS A 387 15.03 20.54 13.94
C LYS A 387 14.87 19.57 15.11
N VAL A 388 15.69 18.52 15.07
CA VAL A 388 15.84 17.55 16.16
C VAL A 388 17.33 17.32 16.43
N SER A 389 17.71 17.17 17.70
CA SER A 389 19.07 16.87 18.16
C SER A 389 19.20 15.41 18.61
N ALA A 390 20.38 14.83 18.50
CA ALA A 390 20.64 13.46 18.94
C ALA A 390 20.38 13.28 20.43
N ASN A 391 19.65 12.23 20.80
CA ASN A 391 19.54 11.76 22.17
C ASN A 391 20.71 10.80 22.48
N THR A 392 21.78 11.35 23.04
CA THR A 392 23.00 10.58 23.34
C THR A 392 22.81 9.53 24.44
N ASP A 393 21.75 9.67 25.26
CA ASP A 393 21.40 8.72 26.32
C ASP A 393 20.49 7.58 25.85
N HIS A 394 20.08 7.60 24.57
CA HIS A 394 19.27 6.54 23.98
C HIS A 394 20.06 5.24 23.87
N PHE A 395 19.41 4.07 24.05
CA PHE A 395 20.07 2.75 23.93
C PHE A 395 20.65 2.47 22.51
N SER A 396 20.22 3.23 21.49
CA SER A 396 20.79 3.24 20.14
C SER A 396 20.96 4.69 19.68
N PRO A 397 22.00 5.40 20.18
CA PRO A 397 22.16 6.82 19.95
C PRO A 397 22.50 7.10 18.48
N PRO A 398 21.96 8.17 17.88
CA PRO A 398 22.33 8.60 16.54
C PRO A 398 23.81 8.93 16.41
N LYS A 399 24.36 8.70 15.21
CA LYS A 399 25.78 8.96 14.91
C LYS A 399 26.05 10.36 14.34
N CYS A 400 25.01 11.18 14.14
CA CYS A 400 25.11 12.60 13.79
C CYS A 400 24.66 13.46 14.99
N ALA A 401 24.94 14.77 14.96
CA ALA A 401 24.51 15.70 16.00
C ALA A 401 22.99 15.92 16.01
N GLY A 402 22.37 15.75 14.85
CA GLY A 402 20.92 15.92 14.68
C GLY A 402 20.53 16.07 13.22
N ILE A 403 19.26 16.38 12.99
CA ILE A 403 18.68 16.50 11.65
C ILE A 403 17.88 17.80 11.57
N ILE A 404 18.08 18.53 10.46
CA ILE A 404 17.27 19.67 10.07
C ILE A 404 16.45 19.26 8.86
N ARG A 405 15.13 19.21 8.99
CA ARG A 405 14.18 18.92 7.91
C ARG A 405 13.80 20.21 7.22
N ILE A 406 14.15 20.36 5.95
CA ILE A 406 13.88 21.56 5.17
C ILE A 406 12.78 21.27 4.16
N THR A 407 11.74 22.09 4.14
CA THR A 407 10.62 21.98 3.20
C THR A 407 10.88 22.86 1.99
N TYR A 408 11.06 22.25 0.82
CA TYR A 408 11.24 22.93 -0.47
C TYR A 408 9.92 23.02 -1.23
N GLY A 409 9.73 24.08 -2.01
CA GLY A 409 8.52 24.27 -2.80
C GLY A 409 8.38 23.33 -4.00
N SER A 410 9.48 22.69 -4.44
CA SER A 410 9.49 21.73 -5.57
C SER A 410 10.65 20.75 -5.50
N HIS A 411 10.57 19.67 -6.28
CA HIS A 411 11.68 18.73 -6.49
C HIS A 411 12.87 19.40 -7.15
N ASP A 412 12.64 20.34 -8.04
CA ASP A 412 13.70 21.08 -8.75
C ASP A 412 14.47 21.99 -7.79
N ALA A 413 13.78 22.71 -6.90
CA ALA A 413 14.41 23.52 -5.84
C ALA A 413 15.24 22.67 -4.87
N MET A 414 14.72 21.50 -4.48
CA MET A 414 15.42 20.55 -3.62
C MET A 414 16.67 19.98 -4.31
N ALA A 415 16.59 19.65 -5.61
CA ALA A 415 17.73 19.18 -6.37
C ALA A 415 18.83 20.26 -6.49
N ALA A 416 18.45 21.51 -6.78
CA ALA A 416 19.39 22.63 -6.80
C ALA A 416 20.08 22.84 -5.44
N ALA A 417 19.35 22.70 -4.33
CA ALA A 417 19.93 22.80 -2.99
C ALA A 417 20.93 21.66 -2.68
N ILE A 418 20.70 20.44 -3.20
CA ILE A 418 21.69 19.34 -3.13
C ILE A 418 22.94 19.66 -3.96
N GLU A 419 22.76 20.20 -5.16
CA GLU A 419 23.86 20.55 -6.06
C GLU A 419 24.82 21.55 -5.40
N VAL A 420 24.31 22.63 -4.79
CA VAL A 420 25.13 23.66 -4.15
C VAL A 420 25.53 23.33 -2.71
N GLY A 421 25.05 22.20 -2.14
CA GLY A 421 25.42 21.76 -0.78
C GLY A 421 24.63 22.37 0.37
N GLU A 422 23.50 23.00 0.10
CA GLU A 422 22.56 23.51 1.12
C GLU A 422 21.65 22.40 1.66
N CYS A 423 21.49 21.30 0.91
CA CYS A 423 20.77 20.09 1.30
C CYS A 423 21.70 18.89 1.19
N ASP A 424 21.74 18.04 2.21
CA ASP A 424 22.64 16.88 2.24
C ASP A 424 22.03 15.63 1.63
N ARG A 425 20.71 15.47 1.74
CA ARG A 425 19.97 14.33 1.17
C ARG A 425 18.48 14.60 0.98
N THR A 426 17.84 13.80 0.12
CA THR A 426 16.38 13.76 0.03
C THR A 426 15.81 12.79 1.07
N ARG A 427 14.59 13.08 1.55
CA ARG A 427 13.84 12.19 2.43
C ARG A 427 12.88 11.27 1.67
N TYR A 428 12.24 11.82 0.65
CA TYR A 428 11.29 11.13 -0.22
C TYR A 428 11.83 11.02 -1.64
N ILE A 429 11.01 10.48 -2.53
CA ILE A 429 11.37 10.33 -3.94
C ILE A 429 11.68 11.69 -4.56
N LEU A 430 12.67 11.68 -5.43
CA LEU A 430 13.00 12.75 -6.37
C LEU A 430 12.58 12.29 -7.77
N LYS A 431 12.28 13.21 -8.67
CA LYS A 431 11.98 12.85 -10.07
C LYS A 431 13.18 12.07 -10.67
N PRO A 432 12.96 10.95 -11.38
CA PRO A 432 14.05 10.14 -11.96
C PRO A 432 15.08 10.94 -12.78
N ALA A 433 14.63 11.88 -13.60
CA ALA A 433 15.52 12.74 -14.39
C ALA A 433 16.46 13.58 -13.52
N LEU A 434 15.95 14.17 -12.43
CA LEU A 434 16.77 14.94 -11.49
C LEU A 434 17.81 14.06 -10.77
N VAL A 435 17.46 12.81 -10.46
CA VAL A 435 18.40 11.84 -9.87
C VAL A 435 19.54 11.54 -10.85
N GLN A 436 19.23 11.35 -12.14
CA GLN A 436 20.22 11.14 -13.18
C GLN A 436 21.16 12.35 -13.35
N ASP A 437 20.60 13.57 -13.28
CA ASP A 437 21.41 14.81 -13.39
C ASP A 437 22.30 15.02 -12.17
N LEU A 438 21.76 14.84 -10.97
CA LEU A 438 22.53 14.93 -9.72
C LEU A 438 23.67 13.91 -9.66
N ASN A 439 23.48 12.72 -10.21
CA ASN A 439 24.52 11.68 -10.25
C ASN A 439 25.73 12.03 -11.16
N LYS A 440 25.63 13.09 -11.96
CA LYS A 440 26.76 13.62 -12.75
C LYS A 440 27.64 14.57 -11.94
N ILE A 441 27.18 14.99 -10.74
CA ILE A 441 27.87 15.94 -9.88
C ILE A 441 28.83 15.18 -8.96
N SER A 442 30.09 15.60 -8.93
CA SER A 442 31.08 14.99 -8.04
C SER A 442 30.69 15.09 -6.59
N GLY A 443 30.77 13.97 -5.86
CA GLY A 443 30.41 13.89 -4.44
C GLY A 443 28.90 13.79 -4.17
N VAL A 444 28.08 13.63 -5.23
CA VAL A 444 26.63 13.36 -5.10
C VAL A 444 26.33 11.96 -5.64
N VAL A 445 25.53 11.21 -4.89
CA VAL A 445 24.99 9.90 -5.29
C VAL A 445 23.50 10.04 -5.53
N GLY A 446 23.09 9.84 -6.78
CA GLY A 446 21.69 9.68 -7.17
C GLY A 446 21.39 8.21 -7.48
N ALA A 447 20.43 7.61 -6.81
CA ALA A 447 20.13 6.18 -6.96
C ALA A 447 18.66 5.84 -6.79
N GLY A 448 18.26 4.71 -7.37
CA GLY A 448 16.99 4.05 -7.10
C GLY A 448 17.17 2.89 -6.12
N TYR A 449 16.34 2.83 -5.11
CA TYR A 449 16.33 1.78 -4.10
C TYR A 449 15.06 0.96 -4.19
N ALA A 450 15.15 -0.33 -3.87
CA ALA A 450 14.04 -1.25 -3.96
C ALA A 450 12.81 -0.78 -3.15
N SER A 451 11.62 -0.91 -3.76
CA SER A 451 10.35 -0.56 -3.14
C SER A 451 9.37 -1.74 -3.23
N HIS A 452 8.47 -1.82 -2.25
CA HIS A 452 7.36 -2.78 -2.26
C HIS A 452 6.04 -2.14 -2.73
N GLY A 453 6.08 -0.89 -3.17
CA GLY A 453 4.97 -0.24 -3.86
C GLY A 453 4.94 -0.60 -5.35
N PHE A 454 3.79 -0.40 -6.00
CA PHE A 454 3.64 -0.68 -7.43
C PHE A 454 2.57 0.19 -8.08
N TYR A 455 2.66 0.32 -9.41
CA TYR A 455 1.56 0.75 -10.26
C TYR A 455 0.87 -0.49 -10.81
N ASP A 456 -0.45 -0.48 -10.84
CA ASP A 456 -1.22 -1.56 -11.43
C ASP A 456 -2.45 -1.07 -12.16
N LEU A 457 -2.92 -1.92 -13.08
CA LEU A 457 -4.22 -1.81 -13.74
C LEU A 457 -5.21 -2.72 -13.01
N GLY A 458 -6.18 -2.15 -12.34
CA GLY A 458 -7.28 -2.89 -11.71
C GLY A 458 -8.49 -2.94 -12.64
N TYR A 459 -9.21 -4.07 -12.62
CA TYR A 459 -10.37 -4.35 -13.45
C TYR A 459 -11.64 -4.41 -12.61
N ASN A 460 -12.71 -3.73 -13.01
CA ASN A 460 -14.03 -3.95 -12.43
C ASN A 460 -14.61 -5.25 -13.00
N VAL A 461 -14.44 -6.35 -12.27
CA VAL A 461 -14.82 -7.69 -12.75
C VAL A 461 -16.33 -7.93 -12.85
N ARG A 462 -17.14 -6.92 -12.53
CA ARG A 462 -18.60 -6.95 -12.70
C ARG A 462 -19.04 -6.47 -14.09
N ARG A 463 -18.11 -5.98 -14.94
CA ARG A 463 -18.44 -5.29 -16.19
C ARG A 463 -17.91 -6.02 -17.40
N GLY A 464 -18.82 -6.28 -18.35
CA GLY A 464 -18.54 -6.77 -19.69
C GLY A 464 -17.48 -7.86 -19.75
N PRO A 465 -16.51 -7.76 -20.67
CA PRO A 465 -15.49 -8.77 -20.85
C PRO A 465 -14.53 -8.89 -19.66
N LEU A 466 -14.48 -7.87 -18.77
CA LEU A 466 -13.63 -7.88 -17.57
C LEU A 466 -14.05 -8.92 -16.53
N ALA A 467 -15.27 -9.48 -16.63
CA ALA A 467 -15.70 -10.62 -15.83
C ALA A 467 -14.91 -11.90 -16.17
N ASP A 468 -14.47 -12.05 -17.44
CA ASP A 468 -13.73 -13.21 -17.90
C ASP A 468 -12.23 -13.11 -17.54
N ALA A 469 -11.73 -14.10 -16.80
CA ALA A 469 -10.31 -14.18 -16.42
C ALA A 469 -9.39 -14.31 -17.66
N SER A 470 -9.83 -15.01 -18.72
CA SER A 470 -9.05 -15.15 -19.95
C SER A 470 -8.89 -13.79 -20.65
N PHE A 471 -9.94 -12.96 -20.61
CA PHE A 471 -9.86 -11.61 -21.13
C PHE A 471 -8.88 -10.75 -20.33
N ARG A 472 -8.94 -10.78 -18.99
CA ARG A 472 -8.00 -10.05 -18.15
C ARG A 472 -6.55 -10.54 -18.33
N LYS A 473 -6.33 -11.86 -18.49
CA LYS A 473 -5.01 -12.42 -18.85
C LYS A 473 -4.49 -11.87 -20.18
N ALA A 474 -5.34 -11.79 -21.18
CA ALA A 474 -4.96 -11.23 -22.46
C ALA A 474 -4.62 -9.74 -22.34
N MET A 475 -5.37 -8.99 -21.54
CA MET A 475 -5.04 -7.59 -21.20
C MET A 475 -3.69 -7.47 -20.50
N ASP A 476 -3.41 -8.32 -19.52
CA ASP A 476 -2.12 -8.33 -18.82
C ASP A 476 -0.94 -8.63 -19.77
N MET A 477 -1.15 -9.51 -20.76
CA MET A 477 -0.16 -9.88 -21.78
C MET A 477 0.09 -8.81 -22.86
N ILE A 478 -0.68 -7.74 -22.92
CA ILE A 478 -0.42 -6.63 -23.85
C ILE A 478 0.23 -5.42 -23.20
N ILE A 479 0.35 -5.38 -21.87
CA ILE A 479 0.96 -4.26 -21.16
C ILE A 479 2.44 -4.16 -21.53
N PRO A 480 2.90 -3.05 -22.14
CA PRO A 480 4.28 -2.91 -22.61
C PRO A 480 5.22 -2.51 -21.46
N ARG A 481 5.37 -3.42 -20.48
CA ARG A 481 6.10 -3.17 -19.22
C ARG A 481 7.54 -2.71 -19.43
N ASP A 482 8.25 -3.29 -20.40
CA ASP A 482 9.63 -2.91 -20.70
C ASP A 482 9.72 -1.45 -21.16
N VAL A 483 8.81 -1.00 -22.03
CA VAL A 483 8.75 0.40 -22.47
C VAL A 483 8.41 1.32 -21.30
N ILE A 484 7.46 0.91 -20.46
CA ILE A 484 7.09 1.69 -19.27
C ILE A 484 8.28 1.80 -18.31
N ARG A 485 8.97 0.68 -18.03
CA ARG A 485 10.17 0.65 -17.16
C ARG A 485 11.29 1.53 -17.71
N ASP A 486 11.66 1.33 -18.98
CA ASP A 486 12.88 1.91 -19.53
C ASP A 486 12.70 3.38 -19.96
N VAL A 487 11.52 3.72 -20.51
CA VAL A 487 11.25 5.07 -21.04
C VAL A 487 10.54 5.93 -19.99
N ILE A 488 9.37 5.50 -19.49
CA ILE A 488 8.56 6.34 -18.59
C ILE A 488 9.20 6.43 -17.20
N MET A 489 9.73 5.30 -16.69
CA MET A 489 10.38 5.25 -15.38
C MET A 489 11.90 5.48 -15.46
N SER A 490 12.44 5.77 -16.66
CA SER A 490 13.87 6.03 -16.89
C SER A 490 14.79 4.93 -16.33
N GLY A 491 14.35 3.67 -16.37
CA GLY A 491 15.05 2.52 -15.80
C GLY A 491 14.91 2.36 -14.28
N PHE A 492 14.26 3.29 -13.57
CA PHE A 492 14.06 3.21 -12.11
C PHE A 492 12.78 2.44 -11.75
N ALA A 493 12.63 1.23 -12.27
CA ALA A 493 11.55 0.32 -11.94
C ALA A 493 11.91 -1.12 -12.31
N GLU A 494 11.14 -2.08 -11.77
CA GLU A 494 11.12 -3.48 -12.20
C GLU A 494 9.75 -3.81 -12.80
N ASN A 495 9.67 -4.81 -13.70
CA ASN A 495 8.40 -5.21 -14.31
C ASN A 495 7.47 -5.85 -13.28
N GLY A 496 6.20 -5.46 -13.30
CA GLY A 496 5.18 -5.98 -12.39
C GLY A 496 4.73 -7.39 -12.76
N GLY A 497 4.49 -8.22 -11.76
CA GLY A 497 3.99 -9.60 -11.93
C GLY A 497 3.07 -10.03 -10.79
N SER A 498 3.46 -9.83 -9.54
CA SER A 498 2.69 -10.18 -8.35
C SER A 498 2.13 -8.94 -7.65
N VAL A 499 1.07 -9.12 -6.88
CA VAL A 499 0.53 -8.08 -5.97
C VAL A 499 1.46 -7.81 -4.77
N ILE A 500 2.46 -8.66 -4.54
CA ILE A 500 3.54 -8.43 -3.59
C ILE A 500 4.85 -8.31 -4.36
N ALA A 501 5.52 -7.17 -4.23
CA ALA A 501 6.72 -6.86 -4.99
C ALA A 501 7.90 -7.77 -4.63
N PRO A 502 8.81 -8.10 -5.58
CA PRO A 502 10.00 -8.94 -5.35
C PRO A 502 10.93 -8.39 -4.26
N ALA A 503 10.94 -7.08 -4.07
CA ALA A 503 11.70 -6.42 -3.02
C ALA A 503 11.26 -6.85 -1.60
N ASN A 504 10.02 -7.24 -1.41
CA ASN A 504 9.49 -7.81 -0.16
C ASN A 504 9.75 -9.33 -0.11
N LYS A 505 11.03 -9.69 -0.02
CA LYS A 505 11.57 -11.03 -0.27
C LYS A 505 10.89 -12.15 0.52
N PHE A 506 10.52 -11.89 1.77
CA PHE A 506 9.89 -12.91 2.61
C PHE A 506 8.49 -13.25 2.13
N TRP A 507 7.69 -12.25 1.77
CA TRP A 507 6.29 -12.45 1.39
C TRP A 507 6.09 -12.69 -0.11
N HIS A 508 7.08 -12.37 -0.95
CA HIS A 508 6.96 -12.51 -2.40
C HIS A 508 7.09 -13.97 -2.84
N ASN A 509 6.12 -14.43 -3.61
CA ASN A 509 6.20 -15.72 -4.29
C ASN A 509 7.01 -15.58 -5.59
N SER A 510 8.25 -16.06 -5.60
CA SER A 510 9.17 -15.97 -6.74
C SER A 510 8.76 -16.78 -7.97
N SER A 511 7.78 -17.71 -7.84
CA SER A 511 7.20 -18.43 -8.98
C SER A 511 6.24 -17.57 -9.79
N VAL A 512 5.75 -16.45 -9.22
CA VAL A 512 4.86 -15.50 -9.88
C VAL A 512 5.71 -14.48 -10.64
N VAL A 513 5.87 -14.72 -11.94
CA VAL A 513 6.69 -13.88 -12.82
C VAL A 513 5.85 -12.95 -13.68
N SER A 514 6.44 -11.82 -14.07
CA SER A 514 5.80 -10.88 -14.99
C SER A 514 5.48 -11.53 -16.34
N ARG A 515 4.26 -11.32 -16.86
CA ARG A 515 3.93 -11.72 -18.23
C ARG A 515 4.59 -10.74 -19.21
N THR A 516 5.35 -11.31 -20.15
CA THR A 516 5.98 -10.51 -21.21
C THR A 516 4.92 -10.06 -22.22
N ALA A 517 5.01 -8.80 -22.66
CA ALA A 517 4.12 -8.24 -23.66
C ALA A 517 4.18 -9.04 -24.97
N ASN A 518 3.05 -9.62 -25.37
CA ASN A 518 2.92 -10.43 -26.57
C ASN A 518 1.49 -10.45 -27.09
N VAL A 519 1.21 -9.62 -28.07
CA VAL A 519 -0.12 -9.51 -28.70
C VAL A 519 -0.59 -10.84 -29.31
N LYS A 520 0.32 -11.62 -29.92
CA LYS A 520 -0.04 -12.92 -30.50
C LYS A 520 -0.53 -13.90 -29.42
N LYS A 521 0.22 -14.06 -28.33
CA LYS A 521 -0.20 -14.92 -27.20
C LYS A 521 -1.51 -14.41 -26.57
N ALA A 522 -1.71 -13.11 -26.45
CA ALA A 522 -2.95 -12.53 -25.95
C ALA A 522 -4.15 -12.92 -26.85
N ARG A 523 -3.98 -12.85 -28.17
CA ARG A 523 -5.01 -13.30 -29.11
C ARG A 523 -5.23 -14.82 -29.04
N ASP A 524 -4.18 -15.61 -28.86
CA ASP A 524 -4.30 -17.07 -28.70
C ASP A 524 -5.13 -17.42 -27.45
N VAL A 525 -4.92 -16.72 -26.32
CA VAL A 525 -5.71 -16.88 -25.08
C VAL A 525 -7.17 -16.50 -25.31
N LEU A 526 -7.44 -15.39 -25.98
CA LEU A 526 -8.80 -14.97 -26.31
C LEU A 526 -9.49 -15.95 -27.23
N ALA A 527 -8.79 -16.45 -28.26
CA ALA A 527 -9.33 -17.45 -29.18
C ALA A 527 -9.68 -18.76 -28.47
N ALA A 528 -8.83 -19.20 -27.55
CA ALA A 528 -9.07 -20.39 -26.72
C ALA A 528 -10.30 -20.23 -25.80
N ALA A 529 -10.58 -19.01 -25.36
CA ALA A 529 -11.78 -18.65 -24.60
C ALA A 529 -13.03 -18.38 -25.48
N GLY A 530 -12.93 -18.60 -26.80
CA GLY A 530 -14.05 -18.49 -27.74
C GLY A 530 -14.26 -17.11 -28.36
N TYR A 531 -13.43 -16.11 -28.04
CA TYR A 531 -13.44 -14.83 -28.73
C TYR A 531 -12.98 -14.96 -30.17
N THR A 532 -13.49 -14.10 -31.05
CA THR A 532 -13.13 -14.07 -32.47
C THR A 532 -12.97 -12.64 -32.95
N TRP A 533 -12.63 -12.46 -34.21
CA TRP A 533 -12.48 -11.12 -34.81
C TRP A 533 -13.32 -11.01 -36.09
N ASN A 534 -13.95 -9.86 -36.29
CA ASN A 534 -14.63 -9.59 -37.55
C ASN A 534 -13.63 -9.23 -38.66
N SER A 535 -14.15 -8.94 -39.85
CA SER A 535 -13.34 -8.57 -41.04
C SER A 535 -12.55 -7.26 -40.86
N GLU A 536 -12.96 -6.40 -39.93
CA GLU A 536 -12.26 -5.15 -39.57
C GLU A 536 -11.22 -5.35 -38.47
N GLY A 537 -11.07 -6.59 -37.98
CA GLY A 537 -10.16 -6.93 -36.89
C GLY A 537 -10.68 -6.56 -35.51
N LYS A 538 -11.95 -6.21 -35.34
CA LYS A 538 -12.58 -5.92 -34.05
C LYS A 538 -12.90 -7.21 -33.30
N LEU A 539 -12.66 -7.21 -32.02
CA LEU A 539 -12.90 -8.32 -31.12
C LEU A 539 -14.40 -8.56 -30.92
N LEU A 540 -14.81 -9.83 -30.98
CA LEU A 540 -16.19 -10.30 -30.80
C LEU A 540 -16.26 -11.23 -29.60
N TYR A 541 -17.37 -11.17 -28.86
CA TYR A 541 -17.67 -12.07 -27.75
C TYR A 541 -17.73 -13.53 -28.19
N PRO A 542 -17.50 -14.48 -27.26
CA PRO A 542 -17.84 -15.90 -27.46
C PRO A 542 -19.32 -16.08 -27.87
N SER A 543 -19.63 -17.15 -28.61
CA SER A 543 -21.01 -17.47 -29.04
C SER A 543 -21.83 -18.02 -27.89
#